data_a617c3c55dce4f66b8cd9db46fe28b95
#
_entry.id   a617c3c55dce4f66b8cd9db46fe28b95
#
_cell.length_a   1.000
_cell.length_b   1.000
_cell.length_c   1.000
_cell.angle_alpha   90.00
_cell.angle_beta   90.00
_cell.angle_gamma   90.00
#
_symmetry.space_group_name_H-M   'P 1'
#
loop_
_entity.id
_entity.type
_entity.pdbx_description
1 polymer ?
#
loop_
_entity_poly.entity_id
_entity_poly.type
_entity_poly.pdbx_seq_one_letter_code
_entity_poly.pdbx_strand_id
1 'polypeptide(L)'
;MTQHKSERNNNRKTAVIVMLLIALIALMCFGGYTFSKYVTHGNGTGTAQVAKWGYTVDVDTSGIFGEKYKKEAGAFSTITTSNDGLSVKTDTTGKKIVAPGTTGSMTFKVGGKAEVKARLYMGITPNQDVVLKIQKGEDAEIVYNPVKWTLKKNSNVVPGAENVTLIEIADKLNHEPVSVGGTYESGTEVPETTYELSWEWAFEGTETFTGITVNELDTILGQRANDAAFTYAGWTINEAVTNIEFVLDVKVEQVAQ
;
A
#
# COMPACT_ATOMS: atom_id res chain seq x y z
N MET A 1 -26.02 71.16 20.89
CA MET A 1 -26.65 69.80 21.07
C MET A 1 -26.02 68.76 20.14
N THR A 2 -24.69 68.79 19.96
CA THR A 2 -23.99 67.97 18.93
C THR A 2 -22.84 67.09 19.46
N GLN A 3 -22.47 67.20 20.73
CA GLN A 3 -21.34 66.41 21.27
C GLN A 3 -21.72 64.99 21.73
N HIS A 4 -22.95 64.75 22.16
CA HIS A 4 -23.37 63.44 22.69
C HIS A 4 -23.51 62.32 21.62
N LYS A 5 -23.59 62.66 20.36
CA LYS A 5 -23.77 61.67 19.26
C LYS A 5 -22.42 61.08 18.77
N SER A 6 -21.33 61.83 18.95
CA SER A 6 -19.98 61.40 18.55
C SER A 6 -19.40 60.35 19.50
N GLU A 7 -19.57 60.54 20.81
CA GLU A 7 -19.05 59.62 21.84
C GLU A 7 -19.75 58.25 21.78
N ARG A 8 -21.05 58.23 21.55
CA ARG A 8 -21.82 56.97 21.46
C ARG A 8 -21.43 56.14 20.26
N ASN A 9 -20.96 56.77 19.17
CA ASN A 9 -20.55 56.06 17.95
C ASN A 9 -19.09 55.50 18.12
N ASN A 10 -18.22 56.23 18.84
CA ASN A 10 -16.89 55.72 19.13
C ASN A 10 -16.92 54.54 20.11
N ASN A 11 -17.74 54.57 21.13
CA ASN A 11 -17.91 53.43 22.05
C ASN A 11 -18.42 52.19 21.38
N ARG A 12 -19.31 52.31 20.38
CA ARG A 12 -19.78 51.16 19.57
C ARG A 12 -18.66 50.61 18.69
N LYS A 13 -17.89 51.45 18.06
CA LYS A 13 -16.71 51.02 17.27
C LYS A 13 -15.68 50.30 18.12
N THR A 14 -15.38 50.86 19.29
CA THR A 14 -14.47 50.26 20.27
C THR A 14 -14.97 48.94 20.78
N ALA A 15 -16.25 48.80 21.09
CA ALA A 15 -16.86 47.53 21.50
C ALA A 15 -16.80 46.45 20.40
N VAL A 16 -17.03 46.84 19.14
CA VAL A 16 -16.90 45.91 17.99
C VAL A 16 -15.45 45.44 17.79
N ILE A 17 -14.49 46.36 17.93
CA ILE A 17 -13.05 46.03 17.82
C ILE A 17 -12.66 45.09 18.94
N VAL A 18 -13.07 45.34 20.19
CA VAL A 18 -12.77 44.46 21.33
C VAL A 18 -13.41 43.08 21.14
N MET A 19 -14.68 42.98 20.64
CA MET A 19 -15.29 41.70 20.35
C MET A 19 -14.56 40.91 19.23
N LEU A 20 -14.12 41.60 18.18
CA LEU A 20 -13.35 41.01 17.12
C LEU A 20 -11.95 40.49 17.61
N LEU A 21 -11.33 41.24 18.50
CA LEU A 21 -10.07 40.83 19.13
C LEU A 21 -10.24 39.58 20.02
N ILE A 22 -11.30 39.54 20.82
CA ILE A 22 -11.63 38.37 21.65
C ILE A 22 -11.95 37.17 20.77
N ALA A 23 -12.71 37.34 19.66
CA ALA A 23 -13.00 36.28 18.71
C ALA A 23 -11.72 35.78 18.02
N LEU A 24 -10.80 36.67 17.67
CA LEU A 24 -9.50 36.32 17.06
C LEU A 24 -8.61 35.52 18.05
N ILE A 25 -8.57 35.96 19.33
CA ILE A 25 -7.84 35.24 20.38
C ILE A 25 -8.45 33.84 20.60
N ALA A 26 -9.78 33.73 20.63
CA ALA A 26 -10.47 32.45 20.74
C ALA A 26 -10.15 31.55 19.54
N LEU A 27 -10.17 32.06 18.30
CA LEU A 27 -9.78 31.34 17.09
C LEU A 27 -8.32 30.86 17.14
N MET A 28 -7.41 31.67 17.67
CA MET A 28 -6.01 31.26 17.85
C MET A 28 -5.86 30.17 18.92
N CYS A 29 -6.65 30.22 20.00
CA CYS A 29 -6.65 29.17 21.01
C CYS A 29 -7.23 27.85 20.49
N PHE A 30 -8.27 27.89 19.68
CA PHE A 30 -8.83 26.69 19.05
C PHE A 30 -7.97 26.15 17.89
N GLY A 31 -7.33 27.04 17.10
CA GLY A 31 -6.39 26.64 16.04
C GLY A 31 -5.09 26.04 16.58
N GLY A 32 -4.61 26.51 17.74
CA GLY A 32 -3.43 25.95 18.41
C GLY A 32 -3.61 24.52 18.92
N TYR A 33 -4.85 24.11 19.21
CA TYR A 33 -5.13 22.76 19.71
C TYR A 33 -4.92 21.66 18.67
N THR A 34 -5.06 21.99 17.38
CA THR A 34 -4.87 21.04 16.28
C THR A 34 -3.44 20.87 15.83
N PHE A 35 -2.55 21.86 16.10
CA PHE A 35 -1.14 21.79 15.70
C PHE A 35 -0.19 21.27 16.80
N SER A 36 -0.66 21.18 18.05
CA SER A 36 0.14 20.71 19.19
C SER A 36 0.51 19.23 19.15
N LYS A 37 0.02 18.48 18.16
CA LYS A 37 0.24 17.05 18.06
C LYS A 37 1.69 16.63 17.77
N TYR A 38 2.55 17.54 17.31
CA TYR A 38 3.89 17.20 16.81
C TYR A 38 4.99 18.27 16.99
N VAL A 39 4.84 19.29 17.85
CA VAL A 39 5.91 20.29 18.03
C VAL A 39 6.43 20.27 19.47
N THR A 40 7.66 19.80 19.60
CA THR A 40 8.44 19.87 20.84
C THR A 40 9.26 21.14 20.84
N HIS A 41 8.95 22.12 21.67
CA HIS A 41 9.89 23.10 22.27
C HIS A 41 9.16 23.91 23.33
N GLY A 42 9.64 23.83 24.53
CA GLY A 42 9.22 24.71 25.62
C GLY A 42 10.20 24.60 26.77
N ASN A 43 10.95 25.67 27.03
CA ASN A 43 11.73 25.86 28.28
C ASN A 43 10.79 26.39 29.35
N GLY A 44 10.45 25.54 30.28
CA GLY A 44 9.73 25.90 31.50
C GLY A 44 10.15 24.95 32.61
N THR A 45 10.38 25.44 33.81
CA THR A 45 10.70 24.66 35.00
C THR A 45 9.46 23.93 35.56
N GLY A 46 8.82 23.16 34.72
CA GLY A 46 7.79 22.20 35.08
C GLY A 46 8.30 20.83 34.72
N THR A 47 8.20 19.85 35.58
CA THR A 47 8.62 18.47 35.36
C THR A 47 7.58 17.70 34.56
N ALA A 48 7.16 18.21 33.42
CA ALA A 48 6.34 17.45 32.46
C ALA A 48 7.25 16.80 31.42
N GLN A 49 7.26 15.48 31.38
CA GLN A 49 7.94 14.71 30.37
C GLN A 49 7.00 14.54 29.18
N VAL A 50 7.50 14.73 27.96
CA VAL A 50 6.75 14.42 26.75
C VAL A 50 6.52 12.90 26.72
N ALA A 51 5.31 12.48 26.46
CA ALA A 51 4.97 11.06 26.32
C ALA A 51 5.84 10.40 25.24
N LYS A 52 6.39 9.23 25.53
CA LYS A 52 7.23 8.51 24.58
C LYS A 52 6.35 7.89 23.49
N TRP A 53 6.74 8.16 22.26
CA TRP A 53 6.20 7.49 21.08
C TRP A 53 7.17 6.40 20.65
N GLY A 54 6.89 5.14 21.07
CA GLY A 54 7.80 4.03 20.90
C GLY A 54 7.35 3.01 19.86
N TYR A 55 6.43 3.37 18.94
CA TYR A 55 6.08 2.51 17.82
C TYR A 55 7.11 2.61 16.70
N THR A 56 7.37 1.47 16.07
CA THR A 56 8.20 1.34 14.88
C THR A 56 7.36 0.82 13.73
N VAL A 57 7.56 1.43 12.57
CA VAL A 57 7.08 0.97 11.27
C VAL A 57 8.31 0.91 10.38
N ASP A 58 8.62 -0.27 9.87
CA ASP A 58 9.74 -0.51 8.97
C ASP A 58 9.21 -1.21 7.71
N VAL A 59 9.51 -0.66 6.54
CA VAL A 59 9.03 -1.15 5.24
C VAL A 59 10.20 -1.28 4.30
N ASP A 60 10.55 -2.52 3.94
CA ASP A 60 11.56 -2.82 2.93
C ASP A 60 10.90 -3.31 1.65
N THR A 61 10.84 -2.43 0.65
CA THR A 61 10.27 -2.72 -0.67
C THR A 61 11.33 -3.12 -1.71
N SER A 62 12.60 -3.18 -1.33
CA SER A 62 13.72 -3.35 -2.28
C SER A 62 13.66 -4.64 -3.10
N GLY A 63 13.05 -5.69 -2.55
CA GLY A 63 12.94 -7.01 -3.19
C GLY A 63 11.62 -7.27 -3.92
N ILE A 64 10.64 -6.35 -3.88
CA ILE A 64 9.30 -6.64 -4.42
C ILE A 64 9.30 -6.84 -5.94
N PHE A 65 10.13 -6.09 -6.66
CA PHE A 65 10.34 -6.29 -8.08
C PHE A 65 11.83 -6.55 -8.29
N GLY A 66 12.21 -7.82 -8.07
CA GLY A 66 13.58 -8.27 -8.21
C GLY A 66 13.99 -8.43 -9.68
N GLU A 67 15.29 -8.61 -9.91
CA GLU A 67 15.87 -8.83 -11.24
C GLU A 67 16.20 -10.31 -11.48
N LYS A 68 15.61 -11.23 -10.69
CA LYS A 68 15.97 -12.65 -10.72
C LYS A 68 14.77 -13.50 -11.12
N TYR A 69 15.03 -14.50 -11.99
CA TYR A 69 14.09 -15.56 -12.24
C TYR A 69 14.14 -16.60 -11.10
N LYS A 70 13.00 -17.13 -10.73
CA LYS A 70 12.94 -18.31 -9.87
C LYS A 70 13.47 -19.50 -10.66
N LYS A 71 14.47 -20.17 -10.13
CA LYS A 71 14.96 -21.41 -10.71
C LYS A 71 13.99 -22.54 -10.35
N GLU A 72 13.12 -22.91 -11.26
CA GLU A 72 12.35 -24.14 -11.10
C GLU A 72 13.24 -25.36 -11.37
N ALA A 73 13.19 -26.33 -10.45
CA ALA A 73 13.92 -27.56 -10.62
C ALA A 73 13.39 -28.31 -11.86
N GLY A 74 14.18 -28.32 -12.94
CA GLY A 74 13.94 -29.11 -14.13
C GLY A 74 13.68 -28.36 -15.43
N ALA A 75 13.25 -27.11 -15.42
CA ALA A 75 12.84 -26.39 -16.64
C ALA A 75 14.02 -25.97 -17.54
N PHE A 76 15.24 -25.78 -17.00
CA PHE A 76 16.40 -25.33 -17.76
C PHE A 76 17.68 -26.05 -17.33
N SER A 77 17.72 -27.36 -17.51
CA SER A 77 18.94 -28.16 -17.20
C SER A 77 20.16 -27.82 -18.07
N THR A 78 20.00 -27.02 -19.11
CA THR A 78 21.05 -26.64 -20.05
C THR A 78 21.53 -25.20 -19.93
N ILE A 79 20.86 -24.36 -19.13
CA ILE A 79 21.32 -22.98 -18.91
C ILE A 79 22.21 -22.97 -17.67
N THR A 80 23.51 -23.12 -17.88
CA THR A 80 24.55 -22.87 -16.87
C THR A 80 24.68 -21.39 -16.63
N THR A 81 23.77 -20.83 -15.84
CA THR A 81 23.96 -19.50 -15.26
C THR A 81 24.66 -19.64 -13.92
N SER A 82 25.64 -18.79 -13.69
CA SER A 82 26.23 -18.63 -12.37
C SER A 82 25.15 -18.51 -11.30
N ASN A 83 25.12 -19.39 -10.39
CA ASN A 83 24.40 -19.50 -9.09
C ASN A 83 23.08 -18.77 -8.82
N ASP A 84 22.68 -17.78 -9.60
CA ASP A 84 21.63 -16.82 -9.26
C ASP A 84 20.42 -16.79 -10.21
N GLY A 85 20.35 -17.67 -11.19
CA GLY A 85 19.25 -17.66 -12.18
C GLY A 85 19.45 -16.58 -13.26
N LEU A 86 18.50 -16.49 -14.17
CA LEU A 86 18.47 -15.45 -15.20
C LEU A 86 18.08 -14.11 -14.55
N SER A 87 18.78 -13.04 -14.87
CA SER A 87 18.39 -11.70 -14.44
C SER A 87 17.41 -11.10 -15.44
N VAL A 88 16.35 -10.47 -14.93
CA VAL A 88 15.43 -9.68 -15.73
C VAL A 88 16.00 -8.27 -15.84
N LYS A 89 16.25 -7.81 -17.08
CA LYS A 89 16.71 -6.44 -17.29
C LYS A 89 15.57 -5.45 -17.00
N THR A 90 15.92 -4.31 -16.42
CA THR A 90 15.04 -3.16 -16.46
C THR A 90 14.86 -2.69 -17.89
N ASP A 91 13.68 -2.15 -18.20
CA ASP A 91 13.46 -1.50 -19.50
C ASP A 91 14.35 -0.25 -19.67
N THR A 92 14.31 0.34 -20.84
CA THR A 92 15.10 1.54 -21.17
C THR A 92 14.73 2.79 -20.35
N THR A 93 13.59 2.73 -19.63
CA THR A 93 13.10 3.81 -18.75
C THR A 93 13.45 3.56 -17.28
N GLY A 94 14.11 2.44 -16.96
CA GLY A 94 14.44 2.03 -15.59
C GLY A 94 13.28 1.32 -14.88
N LYS A 95 12.17 1.03 -15.58
CA LYS A 95 11.01 0.32 -15.03
C LYS A 95 11.35 -1.15 -14.84
N LYS A 96 11.02 -1.69 -13.68
CA LYS A 96 11.20 -3.11 -13.38
C LYS A 96 10.24 -3.94 -14.24
N ILE A 97 10.71 -5.10 -14.67
CA ILE A 97 9.96 -6.01 -15.55
C ILE A 97 9.51 -7.21 -14.74
N VAL A 98 8.26 -7.62 -14.93
CA VAL A 98 7.71 -8.88 -14.48
C VAL A 98 7.43 -9.77 -15.69
N ALA A 99 7.72 -11.04 -15.58
CA ALA A 99 7.60 -12.00 -16.69
C ALA A 99 7.40 -13.43 -16.15
N PRO A 100 6.94 -14.38 -16.99
CA PRO A 100 6.90 -15.79 -16.60
C PRO A 100 8.24 -16.26 -16.01
N GLY A 101 8.21 -16.96 -14.89
CA GLY A 101 9.38 -17.43 -14.15
C GLY A 101 9.99 -16.40 -13.18
N THR A 102 9.40 -15.20 -13.04
CA THR A 102 9.89 -14.21 -12.08
C THR A 102 9.13 -14.24 -10.76
N THR A 103 9.79 -13.76 -9.72
CA THR A 103 9.24 -13.68 -8.37
C THR A 103 9.81 -12.46 -7.64
N GLY A 104 9.10 -11.99 -6.63
CA GLY A 104 9.56 -10.93 -5.78
C GLY A 104 8.93 -10.97 -4.40
N SER A 105 9.54 -10.28 -3.45
CA SER A 105 9.00 -10.15 -2.11
C SER A 105 9.39 -8.84 -1.46
N MET A 106 8.58 -8.42 -0.51
CA MET A 106 8.87 -7.30 0.38
C MET A 106 8.48 -7.66 1.80
N THR A 107 9.09 -6.97 2.75
CA THR A 107 8.74 -7.13 4.16
C THR A 107 8.34 -5.80 4.77
N PHE A 108 7.41 -5.84 5.71
CA PHE A 108 7.11 -4.71 6.57
C PHE A 108 6.86 -5.19 8.00
N LYS A 109 7.26 -4.35 8.95
CA LYS A 109 7.19 -4.64 10.37
C LYS A 109 6.44 -3.55 11.10
N VAL A 110 5.67 -3.95 12.06
CA VAL A 110 5.00 -3.06 12.99
C VAL A 110 5.16 -3.59 14.40
N GLY A 111 5.33 -2.71 15.35
CA GLY A 111 5.43 -3.09 16.75
C GLY A 111 5.82 -1.93 17.64
N GLY A 112 5.96 -2.19 18.93
CA GLY A 112 6.42 -1.20 19.88
C GLY A 112 5.39 -0.82 20.94
N LYS A 113 5.68 0.24 21.69
CA LYS A 113 4.89 0.68 22.80
C LYS A 113 4.91 2.20 22.91
N ALA A 114 3.74 2.81 23.05
CA ALA A 114 3.64 4.23 23.32
C ALA A 114 3.01 4.50 24.70
N GLU A 115 3.34 5.65 25.26
CA GLU A 115 2.72 6.15 26.51
C GLU A 115 1.38 6.86 26.27
N VAL A 116 0.92 6.87 25.03
CA VAL A 116 -0.37 7.44 24.62
C VAL A 116 -1.20 6.41 23.89
N LYS A 117 -2.52 6.60 23.89
CA LYS A 117 -3.44 5.75 23.14
C LYS A 117 -3.14 5.89 21.63
N ALA A 118 -3.06 4.76 20.95
CA ALA A 118 -2.69 4.74 19.54
C ALA A 118 -3.61 3.82 18.73
N ARG A 119 -3.68 4.08 17.41
CA ARG A 119 -4.37 3.24 16.44
C ARG A 119 -3.40 2.87 15.32
N LEU A 120 -3.36 1.59 14.99
CA LEU A 120 -2.55 1.05 13.92
C LEU A 120 -3.43 0.76 12.70
N TYR A 121 -2.97 1.17 11.53
CA TYR A 121 -3.57 0.87 10.24
C TYR A 121 -2.55 0.20 9.33
N MET A 122 -3.01 -0.81 8.61
CA MET A 122 -2.29 -1.41 7.50
C MET A 122 -3.28 -1.67 6.37
N GLY A 123 -2.87 -1.41 5.15
CA GLY A 123 -3.70 -1.68 4.00
C GLY A 123 -2.89 -1.70 2.71
N ILE A 124 -3.38 -2.45 1.73
CA ILE A 124 -2.91 -2.40 0.36
C ILE A 124 -4.05 -1.86 -0.49
N THR A 125 -3.74 -0.88 -1.34
CA THR A 125 -4.63 -0.38 -2.38
C THR A 125 -4.07 -0.82 -3.72
N PRO A 126 -4.64 -1.86 -4.35
CA PRO A 126 -4.25 -2.27 -5.70
C PRO A 126 -4.72 -1.21 -6.70
N ASN A 127 -3.81 -0.65 -7.48
CA ASN A 127 -4.15 0.23 -8.59
C ASN A 127 -4.21 -0.56 -9.89
N GLN A 128 -3.23 -1.45 -10.11
CA GLN A 128 -3.16 -2.36 -11.26
C GLN A 128 -2.54 -3.69 -10.83
N ASP A 129 -3.04 -4.79 -11.40
CA ASP A 129 -2.42 -6.12 -11.35
C ASP A 129 -2.47 -6.73 -12.75
N VAL A 130 -1.54 -7.62 -13.06
CA VAL A 130 -1.49 -8.24 -14.40
C VAL A 130 -2.72 -9.10 -14.61
N VAL A 131 -3.51 -8.76 -15.61
CA VAL A 131 -4.70 -9.49 -15.98
C VAL A 131 -4.91 -9.48 -17.49
N LEU A 132 -5.35 -10.61 -18.02
CA LEU A 132 -5.84 -10.75 -19.38
C LEU A 132 -7.28 -11.26 -19.36
N LYS A 133 -8.19 -10.53 -20.00
CA LYS A 133 -9.55 -11.02 -20.27
C LYS A 133 -9.70 -11.23 -21.77
N ILE A 134 -10.01 -12.44 -22.15
CA ILE A 134 -10.04 -12.87 -23.55
C ILE A 134 -11.24 -13.80 -23.79
N GLN A 135 -11.85 -13.69 -24.96
CA GLN A 135 -13.04 -14.43 -25.33
C GLN A 135 -12.95 -14.94 -26.76
N LYS A 136 -13.42 -16.15 -27.00
CA LYS A 136 -13.50 -16.75 -28.34
C LYS A 136 -14.94 -16.79 -28.81
N GLY A 137 -15.29 -15.94 -29.79
CA GLY A 137 -16.66 -15.83 -30.28
C GLY A 137 -17.67 -15.54 -29.18
N GLU A 138 -18.66 -16.43 -29.00
CA GLU A 138 -19.68 -16.32 -27.95
C GLU A 138 -19.39 -17.16 -26.69
N ASP A 139 -18.21 -17.78 -26.61
CA ASP A 139 -17.80 -18.58 -25.44
C ASP A 139 -17.69 -17.68 -24.19
N ALA A 140 -17.64 -18.31 -23.02
CA ALA A 140 -17.40 -17.59 -21.76
C ALA A 140 -16.04 -16.88 -21.77
N GLU A 141 -15.98 -15.69 -21.20
CA GLU A 141 -14.73 -14.94 -21.02
C GLU A 141 -13.76 -15.72 -20.14
N ILE A 142 -12.54 -15.83 -20.58
CA ILE A 142 -11.40 -16.31 -19.77
C ILE A 142 -10.78 -15.11 -19.07
N VAL A 143 -10.67 -15.19 -17.74
CA VAL A 143 -9.94 -14.24 -16.90
C VAL A 143 -8.67 -14.93 -16.44
N TYR A 144 -7.54 -14.42 -16.89
CA TYR A 144 -6.22 -14.95 -16.57
C TYR A 144 -5.41 -13.96 -15.73
N ASN A 145 -5.07 -14.35 -14.50
CA ASN A 145 -4.25 -13.59 -13.57
C ASN A 145 -2.97 -14.40 -13.31
N PRO A 146 -1.91 -14.19 -14.09
CA PRO A 146 -0.70 -15.01 -14.00
C PRO A 146 0.11 -14.77 -12.72
N VAL A 147 0.05 -13.57 -12.17
CA VAL A 147 0.80 -13.21 -10.96
C VAL A 147 0.00 -13.66 -9.74
N LYS A 148 0.61 -14.56 -8.97
CA LYS A 148 -0.01 -15.10 -7.74
C LYS A 148 0.70 -14.52 -6.53
N TRP A 149 -0.08 -13.99 -5.61
CA TRP A 149 0.40 -13.32 -4.42
C TRP A 149 0.23 -14.18 -3.17
N THR A 150 1.14 -14.04 -2.24
CA THR A 150 1.09 -14.71 -0.94
C THR A 150 1.46 -13.72 0.16
N LEU A 151 0.63 -13.67 1.21
CA LEU A 151 0.89 -12.89 2.41
C LEU A 151 1.21 -13.81 3.59
N LYS A 152 2.33 -13.53 4.25
CA LYS A 152 2.70 -14.22 5.49
C LYS A 152 2.76 -13.24 6.65
N LYS A 153 2.47 -13.75 7.83
CA LYS A 153 2.59 -13.07 9.13
C LYS A 153 3.48 -13.91 10.03
N ASN A 154 4.60 -13.35 10.46
CA ASN A 154 5.60 -14.08 11.27
C ASN A 154 5.95 -15.45 10.64
N SER A 155 6.25 -15.45 9.33
CA SER A 155 6.58 -16.61 8.50
C SER A 155 5.43 -17.61 8.26
N ASN A 156 4.25 -17.42 8.82
CA ASN A 156 3.09 -18.27 8.56
C ASN A 156 2.19 -17.61 7.51
N VAL A 157 1.67 -18.41 6.59
CA VAL A 157 0.71 -17.91 5.60
C VAL A 157 -0.55 -17.43 6.31
N VAL A 158 -1.01 -16.23 5.95
CA VAL A 158 -2.31 -15.72 6.41
C VAL A 158 -3.41 -16.57 5.75
N PRO A 159 -4.38 -17.07 6.54
CA PRO A 159 -5.41 -17.94 5.99
C PRO A 159 -6.14 -17.36 4.79
N GLY A 160 -6.11 -18.07 3.66
CA GLY A 160 -6.71 -17.66 2.39
C GLY A 160 -5.94 -16.55 1.65
N ALA A 161 -4.66 -16.34 1.98
CA ALA A 161 -3.78 -15.39 1.30
C ALA A 161 -2.56 -16.09 0.66
N GLU A 162 -2.78 -17.23 0.05
CA GLU A 162 -1.77 -18.01 -0.66
C GLU A 162 -2.19 -18.23 -2.11
N ASN A 163 -1.32 -17.88 -3.05
CA ASN A 163 -1.55 -18.03 -4.50
C ASN A 163 -2.83 -17.34 -5.00
N VAL A 164 -3.11 -16.17 -4.50
CA VAL A 164 -4.31 -15.37 -4.82
C VAL A 164 -3.95 -14.10 -5.62
N THR A 165 -4.93 -13.35 -6.05
CA THR A 165 -4.73 -12.05 -6.70
C THR A 165 -4.32 -10.95 -5.69
N LEU A 166 -3.77 -9.84 -6.18
CA LEU A 166 -3.43 -8.70 -5.33
C LEU A 166 -4.65 -8.08 -4.64
N ILE A 167 -5.81 -8.11 -5.29
CA ILE A 167 -7.08 -7.65 -4.70
C ILE A 167 -7.49 -8.52 -3.51
N GLU A 168 -7.35 -9.84 -3.64
CA GLU A 168 -7.63 -10.77 -2.54
C GLU A 168 -6.64 -10.60 -1.39
N ILE A 169 -5.36 -10.32 -1.67
CA ILE A 169 -4.38 -9.96 -0.64
C ILE A 169 -4.78 -8.68 0.09
N ALA A 170 -5.20 -7.64 -0.66
CA ALA A 170 -5.66 -6.40 -0.07
C ALA A 170 -6.85 -6.63 0.88
N ASP A 171 -7.81 -7.45 0.47
CA ASP A 171 -8.94 -7.83 1.30
C ASP A 171 -8.49 -8.55 2.59
N LYS A 172 -7.57 -9.52 2.46
CA LYS A 172 -7.04 -10.24 3.64
C LYS A 172 -6.28 -9.34 4.58
N LEU A 173 -5.40 -8.47 4.08
CA LEU A 173 -4.65 -7.54 4.92
C LEU A 173 -5.58 -6.55 5.60
N ASN A 174 -6.58 -6.03 4.91
CA ASN A 174 -7.54 -5.09 5.46
C ASN A 174 -8.42 -5.70 6.56
N HIS A 175 -8.58 -7.03 6.59
CA HIS A 175 -9.32 -7.78 7.62
C HIS A 175 -8.42 -8.40 8.71
N GLU A 176 -7.10 -8.26 8.61
CA GLU A 176 -6.21 -8.68 9.69
C GLU A 176 -6.50 -7.91 10.99
N PRO A 177 -6.57 -8.58 12.17
CA PRO A 177 -6.91 -7.92 13.43
C PRO A 177 -6.05 -6.71 13.76
N VAL A 178 -4.79 -6.69 13.31
CA VAL A 178 -3.86 -5.58 13.49
C VAL A 178 -4.17 -4.44 12.51
N SER A 179 -4.75 -4.76 11.34
CA SER A 179 -5.04 -3.77 10.28
C SER A 179 -6.37 -3.06 10.44
N VAL A 180 -7.32 -3.62 11.15
CA VAL A 180 -8.70 -3.07 11.33
C VAL A 180 -8.73 -1.86 12.27
N GLY A 181 -7.66 -1.04 12.30
CA GLY A 181 -7.61 0.13 13.17
C GLY A 181 -7.61 -0.25 14.64
N GLY A 182 -6.95 -1.36 15.01
CA GLY A 182 -6.81 -1.79 16.39
C GLY A 182 -6.32 -0.65 17.26
N THR A 183 -7.11 -0.31 18.29
CA THR A 183 -6.76 0.74 19.24
C THR A 183 -6.02 0.10 20.41
N TYR A 184 -4.86 0.66 20.71
CA TYR A 184 -4.01 0.21 21.82
C TYR A 184 -4.02 1.28 22.90
N GLU A 185 -4.34 0.88 24.13
CA GLU A 185 -4.33 1.78 25.27
C GLU A 185 -2.90 2.19 25.63
N SER A 186 -2.78 3.33 26.29
CA SER A 186 -1.51 3.86 26.81
C SER A 186 -0.73 2.78 27.56
N GLY A 187 0.54 2.60 27.22
CA GLY A 187 1.41 1.63 27.83
C GLY A 187 1.21 0.17 27.39
N THR A 188 0.28 -0.09 26.46
CA THR A 188 0.10 -1.43 25.87
C THR A 188 1.18 -1.68 24.83
N GLU A 189 1.85 -2.82 24.91
CA GLU A 189 2.81 -3.26 23.91
C GLU A 189 2.09 -3.92 22.74
N VAL A 190 2.43 -3.48 21.53
CA VAL A 190 2.11 -4.18 20.29
C VAL A 190 3.30 -5.07 19.96
N PRO A 191 3.14 -6.40 20.01
CA PRO A 191 4.23 -7.32 19.69
C PRO A 191 4.77 -7.02 18.28
N GLU A 192 6.10 -7.06 18.13
CA GLU A 192 6.69 -6.92 16.81
C GLU A 192 6.16 -8.01 15.88
N THR A 193 5.53 -7.61 14.81
CA THR A 193 4.94 -8.47 13.81
C THR A 193 5.55 -8.17 12.46
N THR A 194 6.11 -9.20 11.83
CA THR A 194 6.67 -9.11 10.49
C THR A 194 5.68 -9.67 9.49
N TYR A 195 5.38 -8.89 8.46
CA TYR A 195 4.64 -9.34 7.30
C TYR A 195 5.59 -9.48 6.12
N GLU A 196 5.37 -10.50 5.31
CA GLU A 196 6.04 -10.72 4.03
C GLU A 196 4.97 -10.82 2.96
N LEU A 197 5.01 -9.90 1.99
CA LEU A 197 4.23 -9.96 0.77
C LEU A 197 5.14 -10.46 -0.33
N SER A 198 4.79 -11.58 -0.96
CA SER A 198 5.53 -12.15 -2.07
C SER A 198 4.60 -12.43 -3.25
N TRP A 199 5.17 -12.48 -4.43
CA TRP A 199 4.47 -12.86 -5.65
C TRP A 199 5.34 -13.76 -6.53
N GLU A 200 4.68 -14.51 -7.37
CA GLU A 200 5.28 -15.37 -8.36
C GLU A 200 4.45 -15.36 -9.65
N TRP A 201 5.13 -15.30 -10.78
CA TRP A 201 4.59 -15.64 -12.08
C TRP A 201 5.23 -16.94 -12.52
N ALA A 202 4.51 -18.05 -12.45
CA ALA A 202 5.05 -19.37 -12.81
C ALA A 202 5.51 -19.37 -14.27
N PHE A 203 6.63 -20.02 -14.55
CA PHE A 203 7.14 -20.17 -15.92
C PHE A 203 6.21 -21.08 -16.75
N GLU A 204 5.73 -22.17 -16.14
CA GLU A 204 4.72 -23.04 -16.72
C GLU A 204 3.54 -23.07 -15.77
N GLY A 205 2.42 -22.48 -16.19
CA GLY A 205 1.20 -22.49 -15.39
C GLY A 205 0.53 -23.88 -15.43
N THR A 206 -0.08 -24.26 -14.32
CA THR A 206 -0.86 -25.50 -14.20
C THR A 206 -2.33 -25.32 -14.51
N GLU A 207 -2.78 -24.09 -14.75
CA GLU A 207 -4.15 -23.76 -15.08
C GLU A 207 -4.50 -24.29 -16.49
N THR A 208 -5.73 -24.71 -16.67
CA THR A 208 -6.23 -25.22 -17.95
C THR A 208 -7.41 -24.39 -18.43
N PHE A 209 -7.33 -23.92 -19.67
CA PHE A 209 -8.37 -23.15 -20.33
C PHE A 209 -8.83 -23.86 -21.61
N THR A 210 -10.10 -23.71 -21.96
CA THR A 210 -10.63 -24.33 -23.17
C THR A 210 -10.11 -23.61 -24.41
N GLY A 211 -9.37 -24.32 -25.24
CA GLY A 211 -8.94 -23.86 -26.57
C GLY A 211 -7.78 -22.88 -26.59
N ILE A 212 -7.12 -22.66 -25.45
CA ILE A 212 -5.91 -21.85 -25.35
C ILE A 212 -5.06 -22.32 -24.16
N THR A 213 -3.75 -22.27 -24.31
CA THR A 213 -2.78 -22.67 -23.28
C THR A 213 -2.33 -21.46 -22.46
N VAL A 214 -1.79 -21.71 -21.26
CA VAL A 214 -1.19 -20.67 -20.42
C VAL A 214 -0.04 -19.95 -21.16
N ASN A 215 0.81 -20.70 -21.87
CA ASN A 215 1.91 -20.11 -22.63
C ASN A 215 1.45 -19.19 -23.77
N GLU A 216 0.29 -19.47 -24.37
CA GLU A 216 -0.33 -18.56 -25.34
C GLU A 216 -0.88 -17.30 -24.66
N LEU A 217 -1.51 -17.44 -23.49
CA LEU A 217 -1.99 -16.31 -22.71
C LEU A 217 -0.83 -15.40 -22.24
N ASP A 218 0.27 -15.99 -21.79
CA ASP A 218 1.51 -15.27 -21.44
C ASP A 218 2.08 -14.54 -22.66
N THR A 219 2.09 -15.20 -23.82
CA THR A 219 2.55 -14.60 -25.08
C THR A 219 1.67 -13.40 -25.46
N ILE A 220 0.34 -13.54 -25.34
CA ILE A 220 -0.60 -12.44 -25.62
C ILE A 220 -0.31 -11.24 -24.69
N LEU A 221 -0.10 -11.48 -23.38
CA LEU A 221 0.27 -10.41 -22.43
C LEU A 221 1.57 -9.72 -22.83
N GLY A 222 2.62 -10.49 -23.18
CA GLY A 222 3.88 -9.94 -23.63
C GLY A 222 3.75 -9.10 -24.90
N GLN A 223 2.96 -9.55 -25.87
CA GLN A 223 2.68 -8.79 -27.09
C GLN A 223 1.87 -7.52 -26.81
N ARG A 224 0.88 -7.59 -25.91
CA ARG A 224 0.11 -6.41 -25.49
C ARG A 224 0.93 -5.40 -24.72
N ALA A 225 1.93 -5.84 -23.97
CA ALA A 225 2.89 -4.96 -23.31
C ALA A 225 3.77 -4.19 -24.32
N ASN A 226 4.07 -4.81 -25.48
CA ASN A 226 4.85 -4.21 -26.55
C ASN A 226 3.98 -3.36 -27.49
N ASP A 227 2.78 -3.84 -27.82
CA ASP A 227 1.82 -3.18 -28.75
C ASP A 227 0.40 -3.28 -28.19
N ALA A 228 -0.11 -2.17 -27.70
CA ALA A 228 -1.46 -2.10 -27.16
C ALA A 228 -2.57 -2.41 -28.19
N ALA A 229 -2.28 -2.38 -29.48
CA ALA A 229 -3.21 -2.75 -30.55
C ALA A 229 -3.11 -4.21 -30.99
N PHE A 230 -2.17 -4.99 -30.40
CA PHE A 230 -2.00 -6.41 -30.73
C PHE A 230 -3.32 -7.18 -30.63
N THR A 231 -3.59 -8.01 -31.63
CA THR A 231 -4.75 -8.91 -31.68
C THR A 231 -4.31 -10.36 -31.80
N TYR A 232 -5.08 -11.29 -31.27
CA TYR A 232 -4.81 -12.72 -31.36
C TYR A 232 -5.89 -13.41 -32.20
N ALA A 233 -5.49 -14.11 -33.24
CA ALA A 233 -6.40 -14.63 -34.26
C ALA A 233 -7.52 -15.54 -33.67
N GLY A 234 -8.78 -15.17 -33.94
CA GLY A 234 -9.95 -15.90 -33.46
C GLY A 234 -10.34 -15.60 -32.01
N TRP A 235 -9.67 -14.65 -31.34
CA TRP A 235 -9.96 -14.23 -29.97
C TRP A 235 -10.16 -12.71 -29.88
N THR A 236 -11.07 -12.30 -29.01
CA THR A 236 -11.29 -10.91 -28.64
C THR A 236 -10.58 -10.66 -27.32
N ILE A 237 -9.65 -9.70 -27.28
CA ILE A 237 -8.99 -9.25 -26.05
C ILE A 237 -9.82 -8.12 -25.47
N ASN A 238 -10.57 -8.41 -24.41
CA ASN A 238 -11.45 -7.46 -23.74
C ASN A 238 -10.67 -6.52 -22.82
N GLU A 239 -9.64 -7.09 -22.14
CA GLU A 239 -8.77 -6.33 -21.24
C GLU A 239 -7.37 -6.96 -21.23
N ALA A 240 -6.34 -6.14 -21.19
CA ALA A 240 -4.96 -6.57 -20.95
C ALA A 240 -4.25 -5.52 -20.11
N VAL A 241 -4.08 -5.78 -18.83
CA VAL A 241 -3.27 -4.98 -17.92
C VAL A 241 -1.91 -5.65 -17.79
N THR A 242 -0.86 -4.94 -18.12
CA THR A 242 0.51 -5.47 -18.18
C THR A 242 1.43 -4.87 -17.11
N ASN A 243 0.87 -4.11 -16.18
CA ASN A 243 1.59 -3.46 -15.11
C ASN A 243 1.09 -3.93 -13.74
N ILE A 244 1.97 -3.89 -12.75
CA ILE A 244 1.61 -4.03 -11.34
C ILE A 244 1.84 -2.67 -10.67
N GLU A 245 0.83 -2.16 -9.99
CA GLU A 245 0.90 -0.93 -9.22
C GLU A 245 0.02 -1.04 -7.98
N PHE A 246 0.58 -0.75 -6.82
CA PHE A 246 -0.16 -0.72 -5.57
C PHE A 246 0.47 0.27 -4.58
N VAL A 247 -0.32 0.68 -3.61
CA VAL A 247 0.14 1.45 -2.46
C VAL A 247 -0.01 0.58 -1.22
N LEU A 248 1.08 0.42 -0.47
CA LEU A 248 1.06 -0.12 0.89
C LEU A 248 1.03 1.06 1.86
N ASP A 249 0.00 1.15 2.68
CA ASP A 249 -0.14 2.13 3.74
C ASP A 249 -0.01 1.44 5.10
N VAL A 250 1.00 1.82 5.86
CA VAL A 250 1.23 1.33 7.23
C VAL A 250 1.48 2.54 8.10
N LYS A 251 0.56 2.82 9.04
CA LYS A 251 0.70 3.98 9.92
C LYS A 251 0.22 3.68 11.33
N VAL A 252 0.84 4.35 12.27
CA VAL A 252 0.39 4.42 13.66
C VAL A 252 0.07 5.87 13.99
N GLU A 253 -1.11 6.14 14.48
CA GLU A 253 -1.54 7.48 14.87
C GLU A 253 -1.99 7.53 16.33
N GLN A 254 -1.73 8.67 16.97
CA GLN A 254 -2.27 8.93 18.30
C GLN A 254 -3.78 9.17 18.19
N VAL A 255 -4.55 8.55 19.07
CA VAL A 255 -5.99 8.79 19.21
C VAL A 255 -6.20 9.82 20.30
N ALA A 256 -6.96 10.88 19.99
CA ALA A 256 -7.42 11.81 21.02
C ALA A 256 -8.34 11.07 22.00
N GLN A 257 -8.16 11.36 23.29
CA GLN A 257 -9.06 10.87 24.35
C GLN A 257 -10.40 11.60 24.32
#